data_a29fad3f23369466214547d5e59cb1b4
#
_entry.id   a29fad3f23369466214547d5e59cb1b4
#
_cell.length_a   1.000
_cell.length_b   1.000
_cell.length_c   1.000
_cell.angle_alpha   90.00
_cell.angle_beta   90.00
_cell.angle_gamma   90.00
#
_symmetry.space_group_name_H-M   'P 1'
#
loop_
_entity.id
_entity.type
_entity.pdbx_description
1 polymer ?
#
loop_
_entity_poly.entity_id
_entity_poly.type
_entity_poly.pdbx_seq_one_letter_code
_entity_poly.pdbx_strand_id
1 'polypeptide(L)'
;GELIDPHTAVGVSAAKQNIEDPNIPIICLATAHPSKFPEAVHTATGIKPELPPHLNNLHQREEIFSVLPNNLEAVKGFILGKARI
;
A
#
# COMPACT_ATOMS: atom_id res chain seq x y z
N GLY A 1 -10.25 8.69 15.10
CA GLY A 1 -9.05 7.97 14.67
C GLY A 1 -9.06 7.72 13.18
N GLU A 2 -7.90 7.56 12.60
CA GLU A 2 -7.71 7.24 11.19
C GLU A 2 -7.37 5.76 11.05
N LEU A 3 -8.01 5.06 10.12
CA LEU A 3 -7.67 3.68 9.80
C LEU A 3 -6.49 3.68 8.81
N ILE A 4 -5.39 3.02 9.18
CA ILE A 4 -4.15 2.99 8.40
C ILE A 4 -3.77 1.56 8.02
N ASP A 5 -2.95 1.41 6.99
CA ASP A 5 -2.40 0.13 6.59
C ASP A 5 -1.26 -0.33 7.53
N PRO A 6 -0.88 -1.61 7.54
CA PRO A 6 0.15 -2.13 8.45
C PRO A 6 1.53 -1.47 8.29
N HIS A 7 1.92 -1.09 7.08
CA HIS A 7 3.22 -0.44 6.84
C HIS A 7 3.25 0.98 7.40
N THR A 8 2.18 1.73 7.20
CA THR A 8 2.01 3.06 7.83
C THR A 8 1.99 2.95 9.34
N ALA A 9 1.37 1.90 9.91
CA ALA A 9 1.35 1.67 11.35
C ALA A 9 2.75 1.47 11.93
N VAL A 10 3.64 0.78 11.23
CA VAL A 10 5.06 0.63 11.63
C VAL A 10 5.74 2.01 11.65
N GLY A 11 5.54 2.83 10.61
CA GLY A 11 6.09 4.19 10.56
C GLY A 11 5.61 5.08 11.71
N VAL A 12 4.30 5.04 12.01
CA VAL A 12 3.71 5.79 13.14
C VAL A 12 4.24 5.30 14.47
N SER A 13 4.39 3.99 14.66
CA SER A 13 4.95 3.41 15.88
C SER A 13 6.40 3.84 16.08
N ALA A 14 7.21 3.78 15.04
CA ALA A 14 8.60 4.23 15.11
C ALA A 14 8.69 5.74 15.41
N ALA A 15 7.86 6.54 14.78
CA ALA A 15 7.81 7.98 15.04
C ALA A 15 7.48 8.29 16.50
N LYS A 16 6.47 7.63 17.07
CA LYS A 16 6.10 7.81 18.49
C LYS A 16 7.20 7.47 19.46
N GLN A 17 8.05 6.49 19.14
CA GLN A 17 9.18 6.08 19.97
C GLN A 17 10.40 7.01 19.87
N ASN A 18 10.43 7.89 18.86
CA ASN A 18 11.56 8.75 18.56
C ASN A 18 11.20 10.24 18.59
N ILE A 19 10.15 10.62 19.32
CA ILE A 19 9.83 12.03 19.57
C ILE A 19 10.83 12.58 20.56
N GLU A 20 11.71 13.46 20.11
CA GLU A 20 12.69 14.17 20.96
C GLU A 20 12.11 15.52 21.44
N ASP A 21 11.50 16.27 20.53
CA ASP A 21 10.84 17.55 20.84
C ASP A 21 9.38 17.52 20.36
N PRO A 22 8.39 17.60 21.26
CA PRO A 22 6.99 17.55 20.91
C PRO A 22 6.50 18.74 20.08
N ASN A 23 7.28 19.82 19.99
CA ASN A 23 6.96 20.99 19.18
C ASN A 23 7.40 20.82 17.71
N ILE A 24 8.22 19.81 17.42
CA ILE A 24 8.65 19.52 16.05
C ILE A 24 7.74 18.41 15.47
N PRO A 25 6.98 18.70 14.40
CA PRO A 25 6.12 17.70 13.79
C PRO A 25 6.93 16.59 13.10
N ILE A 26 6.48 15.35 13.27
CA ILE A 26 7.00 14.19 12.53
C ILE A 26 5.98 13.83 11.47
N ILE A 27 6.40 13.76 10.21
CA ILE A 27 5.55 13.38 9.09
C ILE A 27 5.73 11.89 8.81
N CYS A 28 4.66 11.10 9.00
CA CYS A 28 4.63 9.70 8.63
C CYS A 28 3.91 9.54 7.28
N LEU A 29 4.58 8.94 6.30
CA LEU A 29 3.99 8.71 5.00
C LEU A 29 2.99 7.55 5.05
N ALA A 30 1.76 7.79 4.61
CA ALA A 30 0.76 6.76 4.38
C ALA A 30 1.02 6.11 3.02
N THR A 31 1.60 4.91 3.02
CA THR A 31 2.15 4.27 1.83
C THR A 31 1.17 3.38 1.07
N ALA A 32 0.05 3.00 1.69
CA ALA A 32 -0.99 2.20 1.07
C ALA A 32 -2.37 2.46 1.72
N HIS A 33 -3.43 2.13 0.98
CA HIS A 33 -4.78 2.14 1.54
C HIS A 33 -4.99 0.90 2.42
N PRO A 34 -5.66 0.99 3.58
CA PRO A 34 -5.89 -0.14 4.48
C PRO A 34 -6.63 -1.33 3.83
N SER A 35 -7.52 -1.07 2.86
CA SER A 35 -8.23 -2.13 2.12
C SER A 35 -7.32 -3.04 1.27
N LYS A 36 -6.06 -2.65 1.08
CA LYS A 36 -5.06 -3.51 0.42
C LYS A 36 -4.61 -4.69 1.30
N PHE A 37 -4.78 -4.56 2.61
CA PHE A 37 -4.40 -5.57 3.62
C PHE A 37 -5.56 -5.85 4.58
N PRO A 38 -6.72 -6.30 4.08
CA PRO A 38 -7.96 -6.32 4.86
C PRO A 38 -7.89 -7.26 6.07
N GLU A 39 -7.24 -8.41 5.95
CA GLU A 39 -7.14 -9.37 7.05
C GLU A 39 -6.24 -8.85 8.18
N ALA A 40 -5.08 -8.30 7.84
CA ALA A 40 -4.17 -7.74 8.84
C ALA A 40 -4.78 -6.56 9.59
N VAL A 41 -5.47 -5.66 8.86
CA VAL A 41 -6.16 -4.51 9.44
C VAL A 41 -7.31 -4.98 10.33
N HIS A 42 -8.12 -5.92 9.90
CA HIS A 42 -9.22 -6.47 10.68
C HIS A 42 -8.71 -7.16 11.96
N THR A 43 -7.66 -7.96 11.86
CA THR A 43 -7.06 -8.64 13.02
C THR A 43 -6.56 -7.64 14.07
N ALA A 44 -5.93 -6.55 13.63
CA ALA A 44 -5.35 -5.55 14.52
C ALA A 44 -6.39 -4.59 15.13
N THR A 45 -7.48 -4.30 14.42
CA THR A 45 -8.40 -3.21 14.78
C THR A 45 -9.84 -3.66 15.04
N GLY A 46 -10.22 -4.86 14.61
CA GLY A 46 -11.60 -5.34 14.57
C GLY A 46 -12.45 -4.70 13.45
N ILE A 47 -11.87 -3.81 12.65
CA ILE A 47 -12.55 -3.10 11.56
C ILE A 47 -12.16 -3.70 10.22
N LYS A 48 -13.16 -4.12 9.43
CA LYS A 48 -12.94 -4.54 8.05
C LYS A 48 -12.87 -3.31 7.15
N PRO A 49 -11.71 -3.01 6.52
CA PRO A 49 -11.58 -1.82 5.70
C PRO A 49 -12.38 -1.95 4.41
N GLU A 50 -13.07 -0.89 4.04
CA GLU A 50 -13.81 -0.80 2.78
C GLU A 50 -12.89 -0.32 1.65
N LEU A 51 -13.22 -0.72 0.41
CA LEU A 51 -12.57 -0.17 -0.78
C LEU A 51 -12.86 1.32 -0.93
N PRO A 52 -11.93 2.12 -1.48
CA PRO A 52 -12.23 3.50 -1.84
C PRO A 52 -13.43 3.58 -2.78
N PRO A 53 -14.27 4.62 -2.70
CA PRO A 53 -15.50 4.72 -3.52
C PRO A 53 -15.27 4.55 -5.03
N HIS A 54 -14.17 5.09 -5.55
CA HIS A 54 -13.82 4.98 -6.97
C HIS A 54 -13.30 3.59 -7.39
N LEU A 55 -13.05 2.69 -6.44
CA LEU A 55 -12.60 1.32 -6.62
C LEU A 55 -13.58 0.29 -6.02
N ASN A 56 -14.81 0.67 -5.74
CA ASN A 56 -15.79 -0.19 -5.07
C ASN A 56 -16.09 -1.50 -5.83
N ASN A 57 -15.89 -1.51 -7.15
CA ASN A 57 -16.05 -2.67 -8.02
C ASN A 57 -14.73 -3.36 -8.41
N LEU A 58 -13.64 -3.08 -7.71
CA LEU A 58 -12.31 -3.59 -8.06
C LEU A 58 -12.29 -5.12 -8.24
N HIS A 59 -12.89 -5.85 -7.31
CA HIS A 59 -12.93 -7.32 -7.34
C HIS A 59 -13.85 -7.92 -8.41
N GLN A 60 -14.60 -7.09 -9.12
CA GLN A 60 -15.47 -7.49 -10.24
C GLN A 60 -14.83 -7.18 -11.60
N ARG A 61 -13.71 -6.44 -11.60
CA ARG A 61 -12.98 -6.09 -12.82
C ARG A 61 -12.16 -7.28 -13.30
N GLU A 62 -12.01 -7.37 -14.60
CA GLU A 62 -11.09 -8.33 -15.22
C GLU A 62 -9.65 -7.99 -14.84
N GLU A 63 -8.89 -8.99 -14.41
CA GLU A 63 -7.46 -8.85 -14.17
C GLU A 63 -6.70 -8.86 -15.50
N ILE A 64 -5.92 -7.81 -15.73
CA ILE A 64 -5.07 -7.67 -16.92
C ILE A 64 -3.62 -7.72 -16.47
N PHE A 65 -2.94 -8.80 -16.79
CA PHE A 65 -1.54 -9.00 -16.45
C PHE A 65 -0.80 -9.79 -17.54
N SER A 66 0.53 -9.77 -17.48
CA SER A 66 1.38 -10.58 -18.34
C SER A 66 2.31 -11.42 -17.47
N VAL A 67 2.44 -12.70 -17.80
CA VAL A 67 3.38 -13.59 -17.14
C VAL A 67 4.73 -13.50 -17.89
N LEU A 68 5.78 -13.22 -17.15
CA LEU A 68 7.14 -13.14 -17.68
C LEU A 68 8.01 -14.22 -17.04
N PRO A 69 9.02 -14.75 -17.78
CA PRO A 69 10.01 -15.62 -17.17
C PRO A 69 10.85 -14.86 -16.13
N ASN A 70 11.36 -15.57 -15.12
CA ASN A 70 12.29 -14.99 -14.15
C ASN A 70 13.67 -14.77 -14.80
N ASN A 71 13.74 -13.81 -15.69
CA ASN A 71 14.92 -13.46 -16.46
C ASN A 71 14.98 -11.95 -16.64
N LEU A 72 16.10 -11.34 -16.27
CA LEU A 72 16.28 -9.89 -16.28
C LEU A 72 16.10 -9.28 -17.69
N GLU A 73 16.67 -9.88 -18.72
CA GLU A 73 16.58 -9.36 -20.09
C GLU A 73 15.15 -9.44 -20.65
N ALA A 74 14.41 -10.49 -20.32
CA ALA A 74 13.00 -10.61 -20.69
C ALA A 74 12.15 -9.51 -20.03
N VAL A 75 12.36 -9.24 -18.74
CA VAL A 75 11.66 -8.19 -18.01
C VAL A 75 12.03 -6.81 -18.55
N LYS A 76 13.30 -6.55 -18.78
CA LYS A 76 13.81 -5.31 -19.36
C LYS A 76 13.23 -5.07 -20.76
N GLY A 77 13.24 -6.09 -21.62
CA GLY A 77 12.65 -5.99 -22.96
C GLY A 77 11.15 -5.71 -22.93
N PHE A 78 10.42 -6.33 -22.02
CA PHE A 78 9.00 -6.07 -21.83
C PHE A 78 8.74 -4.61 -21.39
N ILE A 79 9.50 -4.11 -20.41
CA ILE A 79 9.38 -2.72 -19.92
C ILE A 79 9.68 -1.74 -21.06
N LEU A 80 10.77 -1.92 -21.80
CA LEU A 80 11.14 -1.06 -22.92
C LEU A 80 10.08 -1.06 -24.02
N GLY A 81 9.46 -2.20 -24.30
CA GLY A 81 8.38 -2.31 -25.29
C GLY A 81 7.06 -1.66 -24.85
N LYS A 82 6.86 -1.42 -23.55
CA LYS A 82 5.66 -0.77 -22.98
C LYS A 82 5.89 0.68 -22.59
N ALA A 83 7.13 1.08 -22.39
CA ALA A 83 7.47 2.45 -22.01
C ALA A 83 7.10 3.43 -23.14
N ARG A 84 6.40 4.49 -22.75
CA ARG A 84 6.15 5.63 -23.63
C ARG A 84 7.33 6.60 -23.48
N ILE A 85 8.26 6.46 -24.34
CA ILE A 85 9.43 7.34 -24.39
C ILE A 85 9.19 8.42 -25.42
#